data_b4991679974f7cda7d68c2c8f08c480a
#
_entry.id   b4991679974f7cda7d68c2c8f08c480a
#
_cell.length_a   1.000
_cell.length_b   1.000
_cell.length_c   1.000
_cell.angle_alpha   90.00
_cell.angle_beta   90.00
_cell.angle_gamma   90.00
#
_symmetry.space_group_name_H-M   'P 1'
#
loop_
_entity.id
_entity.type
_entity.pdbx_description
1 polymer ?
#
loop_
_entity_poly.entity_id
_entity_poly.type
_entity_poly.pdbx_seq_one_letter_code
_entity_poly.pdbx_strand_id
1 'polypeptide(L)'
;MHQKISLIVQPGDSFFPIVRAIDRADRAINLTVFRMDDPIIQRALIEARQRGVRIRVLISSSARGWEERNHKLLKEATEAGIATREPAGDSKRARYHYKMMTVDDREAFVFTFNPTRENLHYARDFGIEIFSPAIAGEINRLFAADWHNRPFTADHASPLLVSPLNSRQKMTDLLQNATSSIQIADARLQDPAIVALLVKKARSGIPVRVLGDEQQGSTLPAEIAFRAVARYRLHAKCTIIDGSTAVIGSMNLRTESLDRRRELSITVDDTAILQQLNAVFESDWERRAPRSDNVTTQILRAFPPSCPEAAESATPGFVLISRNNALLRHAINNGMTTIGRAEENDVVISDPLVSRYHARVALDVGICTLTDLDSGNGSFVNGERITGEKWLRPGDVLRFSESEEFRLLEV
;
A
#
# COMPACT_ATOMS: atom_id res chain seq x y z
N MET A 1 13.21 -22.30 10.48
CA MET A 1 13.09 -21.58 9.18
C MET A 1 12.81 -20.15 9.51
N HIS A 2 13.65 -19.22 9.08
CA HIS A 2 13.37 -17.80 9.24
C HIS A 2 12.08 -17.46 8.47
N GLN A 3 11.14 -16.84 9.15
CA GLN A 3 9.89 -16.36 8.56
C GLN A 3 10.26 -15.24 7.57
N LYS A 4 9.92 -15.42 6.29
CA LYS A 4 10.16 -14.36 5.30
C LYS A 4 9.14 -13.26 5.53
N ILE A 5 9.62 -12.07 5.85
CA ILE A 5 8.82 -10.86 6.08
C ILE A 5 9.37 -9.73 5.22
N SER A 6 8.50 -8.89 4.69
CA SER A 6 8.87 -7.73 3.87
C SER A 6 8.06 -6.51 4.28
N LEU A 7 8.72 -5.35 4.31
CA LEU A 7 8.08 -4.06 4.53
C LEU A 7 7.63 -3.48 3.18
N ILE A 8 6.44 -2.92 3.17
CA ILE A 8 5.91 -2.11 2.08
C ILE A 8 5.86 -0.66 2.56
N VAL A 9 6.49 0.25 1.83
CA VAL A 9 6.57 1.68 2.17
C VAL A 9 5.87 2.50 1.10
N GLN A 10 4.82 3.23 1.47
CA GLN A 10 4.14 4.16 0.58
C GLN A 10 4.53 5.62 0.89
N PRO A 11 4.62 6.47 -0.15
CA PRO A 11 4.74 6.11 -1.56
C PRO A 11 6.13 5.55 -1.84
N GLY A 12 6.24 4.71 -2.85
CA GLY A 12 7.49 4.08 -3.27
C GLY A 12 7.23 2.69 -3.84
N ASP A 13 6.73 1.76 -3.01
CA ASP A 13 6.42 0.40 -3.47
C ASP A 13 5.10 0.30 -4.24
N SER A 14 4.25 1.36 -4.19
CA SER A 14 3.00 1.44 -4.93
C SER A 14 2.11 0.19 -4.72
N PHE A 15 1.46 -0.30 -5.78
CA PHE A 15 0.61 -1.50 -5.76
C PHE A 15 1.38 -2.82 -6.00
N PHE A 16 2.66 -2.75 -6.38
CA PHE A 16 3.40 -3.92 -6.87
C PHE A 16 3.46 -5.11 -5.92
N PRO A 17 3.74 -4.97 -4.61
CA PRO A 17 3.77 -6.12 -3.72
C PRO A 17 2.43 -6.85 -3.67
N ILE A 18 1.32 -6.08 -3.69
CA ILE A 18 -0.04 -6.61 -3.65
C ILE A 18 -0.37 -7.36 -4.94
N VAL A 19 -0.10 -6.75 -6.08
CA VAL A 19 -0.39 -7.34 -7.40
C VAL A 19 0.43 -8.60 -7.62
N ARG A 20 1.73 -8.60 -7.29
CA ARG A 20 2.56 -9.80 -7.35
C ARG A 20 2.02 -10.95 -6.51
N ALA A 21 1.46 -10.67 -5.35
CA ALA A 21 0.85 -11.68 -4.51
C ALA A 21 -0.44 -12.23 -5.12
N ILE A 22 -1.28 -11.37 -5.71
CA ILE A 22 -2.50 -11.75 -6.41
C ILE A 22 -2.18 -12.61 -7.64
N ASP A 23 -1.13 -12.26 -8.40
CA ASP A 23 -0.73 -12.98 -9.61
C ASP A 23 -0.23 -14.39 -9.32
N ARG A 24 0.49 -14.59 -8.20
CA ARG A 24 0.98 -15.91 -7.80
C ARG A 24 0.00 -16.75 -6.97
N ALA A 25 -1.21 -16.23 -6.78
CA ALA A 25 -2.27 -16.97 -6.08
C ALA A 25 -2.77 -18.16 -6.93
N ASP A 26 -2.80 -19.33 -6.31
CA ASP A 26 -3.23 -20.59 -6.94
C ASP A 26 -4.61 -21.04 -6.47
N ARG A 27 -5.00 -20.76 -5.22
CA ARG A 27 -6.19 -21.35 -4.59
C ARG A 27 -7.18 -20.32 -4.07
N ALA A 28 -6.73 -19.38 -3.26
CA ALA A 28 -7.66 -18.48 -2.57
C ALA A 28 -7.02 -17.16 -2.16
N ILE A 29 -7.81 -16.09 -2.29
CA ILE A 29 -7.51 -14.76 -1.74
C ILE A 29 -8.67 -14.33 -0.85
N ASN A 30 -8.36 -13.88 0.38
CA ASN A 30 -9.28 -13.15 1.23
C ASN A 30 -8.78 -11.72 1.40
N LEU A 31 -9.63 -10.76 1.14
CA LEU A 31 -9.30 -9.34 1.20
C LEU A 31 -10.31 -8.61 2.07
N THR A 32 -9.82 -7.81 3.01
CA THR A 32 -10.67 -6.85 3.74
C THR A 32 -10.11 -5.46 3.52
N VAL A 33 -10.96 -4.56 3.06
CA VAL A 33 -10.63 -3.15 2.82
C VAL A 33 -11.81 -2.25 3.19
N PHE A 34 -11.52 -1.01 3.53
CA PHE A 34 -12.55 -0.02 3.80
C PHE A 34 -12.88 0.82 2.55
N ARG A 35 -11.88 1.02 1.68
CA ARG A 35 -11.97 1.74 0.41
C ARG A 35 -11.06 1.08 -0.60
N MET A 36 -11.49 1.03 -1.86
CA MET A 36 -10.65 0.56 -2.96
C MET A 36 -11.09 1.26 -4.24
N ASP A 37 -10.15 1.89 -4.95
CA ASP A 37 -10.39 2.48 -6.28
C ASP A 37 -9.18 2.33 -7.21
N ASP A 38 -8.15 1.60 -6.78
CA ASP A 38 -7.03 1.31 -7.65
C ASP A 38 -7.42 0.29 -8.72
N PRO A 39 -7.40 0.69 -10.02
CA PRO A 39 -7.89 -0.17 -11.10
C PRO A 39 -6.96 -1.35 -11.38
N ILE A 40 -5.67 -1.24 -11.02
CA ILE A 40 -4.68 -2.29 -11.25
C ILE A 40 -4.94 -3.46 -10.30
N ILE A 41 -5.16 -3.15 -9.01
CA ILE A 41 -5.50 -4.18 -8.02
C ILE A 41 -6.85 -4.82 -8.34
N GLN A 42 -7.84 -4.03 -8.75
CA GLN A 42 -9.16 -4.55 -9.15
C GLN A 42 -9.04 -5.53 -10.31
N ARG A 43 -8.30 -5.16 -11.36
CA ARG A 43 -8.06 -6.00 -12.52
C ARG A 43 -7.28 -7.26 -12.17
N ALA A 44 -6.23 -7.15 -11.36
CA ALA A 44 -5.47 -8.32 -10.92
C ALA A 44 -6.36 -9.34 -10.18
N LEU A 45 -7.30 -8.88 -9.34
CA LEU A 45 -8.29 -9.74 -8.68
C LEU A 45 -9.23 -10.42 -9.70
N ILE A 46 -9.71 -9.69 -10.72
CA ILE A 46 -10.56 -10.25 -11.78
C ILE A 46 -9.79 -11.31 -12.56
N GLU A 47 -8.57 -11.03 -12.97
CA GLU A 47 -7.70 -11.97 -13.69
C GLU A 47 -7.37 -13.22 -12.84
N ALA A 48 -7.10 -13.04 -11.54
CA ALA A 48 -6.93 -14.18 -10.63
C ALA A 48 -8.21 -15.03 -10.52
N ARG A 49 -9.39 -14.39 -10.50
CA ARG A 49 -10.67 -15.09 -10.52
C ARG A 49 -10.87 -15.89 -11.81
N GLN A 50 -10.48 -15.35 -12.96
CA GLN A 50 -10.52 -16.02 -14.26
C GLN A 50 -9.58 -17.24 -14.32
N ARG A 51 -8.43 -17.19 -13.61
CA ARG A 51 -7.55 -18.35 -13.41
C ARG A 51 -8.13 -19.43 -12.50
N GLY A 52 -9.31 -19.20 -11.88
CA GLY A 52 -9.97 -20.15 -10.99
C GLY A 52 -9.71 -19.92 -9.50
N VAL A 53 -8.96 -18.86 -9.13
CA VAL A 53 -8.72 -18.52 -7.73
C VAL A 53 -10.03 -18.14 -7.04
N ARG A 54 -10.28 -18.69 -5.85
CA ARG A 54 -11.43 -18.33 -5.03
C ARG A 54 -11.15 -17.02 -4.30
N ILE A 55 -11.90 -15.98 -4.62
CA ILE A 55 -11.71 -14.65 -4.05
C ILE A 55 -12.91 -14.25 -3.20
N ARG A 56 -12.66 -13.76 -1.99
CA ARG A 56 -13.66 -13.20 -1.07
C ARG A 56 -13.21 -11.81 -0.63
N VAL A 57 -14.10 -10.83 -0.74
CA VAL A 57 -13.84 -9.43 -0.37
C VAL A 57 -14.85 -8.96 0.66
N LEU A 58 -14.36 -8.55 1.83
CA LEU A 58 -15.13 -7.78 2.81
C LEU A 58 -14.86 -6.29 2.58
N ILE A 59 -15.90 -5.53 2.25
CA ILE A 59 -15.82 -4.09 2.05
C ILE A 59 -17.06 -3.39 2.59
N SER A 60 -16.86 -2.25 3.26
CA SER A 60 -17.98 -1.46 3.79
C SER A 60 -18.60 -0.58 2.70
N SER A 61 -19.91 -0.71 2.46
CA SER A 61 -20.66 0.22 1.61
C SER A 61 -20.86 1.59 2.26
N SER A 62 -20.78 1.66 3.60
CA SER A 62 -21.02 2.87 4.38
C SER A 62 -19.77 3.75 4.61
N ALA A 63 -18.71 3.57 3.84
CA ALA A 63 -17.52 4.40 3.90
C ALA A 63 -17.85 5.84 3.45
N ARG A 64 -17.95 6.77 4.41
CA ARG A 64 -18.39 8.16 4.16
C ARG A 64 -17.64 8.80 2.99
N GLY A 65 -18.39 9.28 2.00
CA GLY A 65 -17.88 9.89 0.78
C GLY A 65 -17.31 8.88 -0.23
N TRP A 66 -17.52 7.57 0.00
CA TRP A 66 -17.08 6.47 -0.87
C TRP A 66 -18.22 5.51 -1.22
N GLU A 67 -19.43 5.84 -0.82
CA GLU A 67 -20.61 4.98 -0.95
C GLU A 67 -20.80 4.52 -2.41
N GLU A 68 -20.84 5.47 -3.35
CA GLU A 68 -21.02 5.18 -4.76
C GLU A 68 -19.86 4.36 -5.36
N ARG A 69 -18.61 4.72 -5.01
CA ARG A 69 -17.42 4.00 -5.52
C ARG A 69 -17.38 2.57 -5.00
N ASN A 70 -17.63 2.37 -3.71
CA ASN A 70 -17.67 1.04 -3.14
C ASN A 70 -18.83 0.21 -3.67
N HIS A 71 -20.02 0.80 -3.90
CA HIS A 71 -21.13 0.11 -4.56
C HIS A 71 -20.79 -0.31 -6.00
N LYS A 72 -20.16 0.59 -6.77
CA LYS A 72 -19.68 0.25 -8.13
C LYS A 72 -18.70 -0.91 -8.09
N LEU A 73 -17.71 -0.85 -7.21
CA LEU A 73 -16.73 -1.92 -7.01
C LEU A 73 -17.40 -3.26 -6.66
N LEU A 74 -18.35 -3.26 -5.69
CA LEU A 74 -19.08 -4.45 -5.28
C LEU A 74 -19.84 -5.07 -6.46
N LYS A 75 -20.44 -4.25 -7.29
CA LYS A 75 -21.16 -4.70 -8.50
C LYS A 75 -20.21 -5.34 -9.50
N GLU A 76 -19.15 -4.64 -9.89
CA GLU A 76 -18.15 -5.12 -10.85
C GLU A 76 -17.46 -6.41 -10.37
N ALA A 77 -17.08 -6.48 -9.10
CA ALA A 77 -16.50 -7.69 -8.51
C ALA A 77 -17.49 -8.87 -8.54
N THR A 78 -18.76 -8.62 -8.22
CA THR A 78 -19.80 -9.66 -8.25
C THR A 78 -20.05 -10.16 -9.67
N GLU A 79 -20.12 -9.27 -10.66
CA GLU A 79 -20.25 -9.60 -12.07
C GLU A 79 -19.06 -10.45 -12.57
N ALA A 80 -17.87 -10.20 -12.04
CA ALA A 80 -16.68 -11.01 -12.32
C ALA A 80 -16.63 -12.34 -11.54
N GLY A 81 -17.66 -12.66 -10.75
CA GLY A 81 -17.74 -13.90 -9.96
C GLY A 81 -16.89 -13.90 -8.68
N ILE A 82 -16.47 -12.74 -8.21
CA ILE A 82 -15.81 -12.56 -6.91
C ILE A 82 -16.87 -12.50 -5.82
N ALA A 83 -16.73 -13.31 -4.79
CA ALA A 83 -17.65 -13.27 -3.66
C ALA A 83 -17.41 -12.00 -2.82
N THR A 84 -18.40 -11.15 -2.72
CA THR A 84 -18.33 -9.91 -1.95
C THR A 84 -19.33 -9.95 -0.80
N ARG A 85 -18.99 -9.32 0.31
CA ARG A 85 -19.89 -9.16 1.46
C ARG A 85 -19.62 -7.85 2.19
N GLU A 86 -20.69 -7.25 2.69
CA GLU A 86 -20.60 -6.20 3.67
C GLU A 86 -20.52 -6.79 5.07
N PRO A 87 -19.65 -6.26 5.95
CA PRO A 87 -19.59 -6.72 7.32
C PRO A 87 -20.91 -6.47 8.04
N ALA A 88 -21.43 -7.48 8.71
CA ALA A 88 -22.69 -7.37 9.46
C ALA A 88 -22.51 -6.42 10.66
N GLY A 89 -23.52 -5.58 10.91
CA GLY A 89 -23.49 -4.64 12.03
C GLY A 89 -22.69 -3.36 11.76
N ASP A 90 -22.45 -3.01 10.50
CA ASP A 90 -21.89 -1.69 10.10
C ASP A 90 -22.89 -0.54 10.36
N SER A 91 -23.67 -0.67 11.43
CA SER A 91 -24.39 0.44 12.03
C SER A 91 -23.36 1.45 12.54
N LYS A 92 -23.74 2.70 12.63
CA LYS A 92 -22.91 3.90 12.94
C LYS A 92 -21.87 3.76 14.09
N ARG A 93 -21.75 2.62 14.78
CA ARG A 93 -20.92 2.42 15.97
C ARG A 93 -19.83 1.33 15.87
N ALA A 94 -19.99 0.28 15.05
CA ALA A 94 -19.02 -0.82 14.94
C ALA A 94 -18.54 -0.94 13.50
N ARG A 95 -17.61 -0.09 13.11
CA ARG A 95 -17.08 -0.11 11.74
C ARG A 95 -15.92 -1.09 11.65
N TYR A 96 -16.00 -2.00 10.69
CA TYR A 96 -14.87 -2.78 10.24
C TYR A 96 -13.92 -1.86 9.48
N HIS A 97 -12.72 -1.68 10.02
CA HIS A 97 -11.77 -0.72 9.47
C HIS A 97 -10.39 -1.33 9.21
N TYR A 98 -10.19 -2.62 9.49
CA TYR A 98 -8.92 -3.28 9.20
C TYR A 98 -8.73 -3.52 7.70
N LYS A 99 -7.46 -3.59 7.28
CA LYS A 99 -7.04 -3.80 5.92
C LYS A 99 -6.03 -4.93 5.91
N MET A 100 -6.40 -6.01 5.25
CA MET A 100 -5.56 -7.19 5.14
C MET A 100 -5.82 -7.95 3.85
N MET A 101 -4.86 -8.74 3.43
CA MET A 101 -5.02 -9.75 2.41
C MET A 101 -4.35 -11.04 2.87
N THR A 102 -4.95 -12.18 2.56
CA THR A 102 -4.28 -13.48 2.66
C THR A 102 -4.30 -14.18 1.32
N VAL A 103 -3.22 -14.90 1.02
CA VAL A 103 -3.06 -15.66 -0.21
C VAL A 103 -2.71 -17.10 0.12
N ASP A 104 -3.51 -18.03 -0.37
CA ASP A 104 -3.29 -19.49 -0.34
C ASP A 104 -3.03 -20.08 1.04
N ASP A 105 -3.55 -19.48 2.11
CA ASP A 105 -3.34 -19.86 3.50
C ASP A 105 -1.86 -19.92 3.95
N ARG A 106 -0.96 -19.31 3.19
CA ARG A 106 0.49 -19.32 3.45
C ARG A 106 1.11 -17.94 3.58
N GLU A 107 0.41 -16.93 3.07
CA GLU A 107 0.91 -15.56 3.01
C GLU A 107 -0.16 -14.60 3.51
N ALA A 108 0.26 -13.60 4.25
CA ALA A 108 -0.60 -12.58 4.83
C ALA A 108 -0.03 -11.17 4.63
N PHE A 109 -0.92 -10.23 4.45
CA PHE A 109 -0.63 -8.80 4.42
C PHE A 109 -1.45 -8.08 5.47
N VAL A 110 -0.81 -7.17 6.19
CA VAL A 110 -1.46 -6.23 7.10
C VAL A 110 -1.08 -4.83 6.67
N PHE A 111 -2.08 -3.98 6.39
CA PHE A 111 -1.87 -2.65 5.84
C PHE A 111 -2.31 -1.55 6.80
N THR A 112 -1.60 -0.42 6.77
CA THR A 112 -2.08 0.83 7.36
C THR A 112 -3.02 1.57 6.40
N PHE A 113 -2.93 1.28 5.10
CA PHE A 113 -3.61 1.95 3.99
C PHE A 113 -4.76 1.14 3.40
N ASN A 114 -5.60 1.83 2.66
CA ASN A 114 -6.53 1.24 1.72
C ASN A 114 -5.87 1.18 0.33
N PRO A 115 -6.20 0.20 -0.51
CA PRO A 115 -5.72 0.16 -1.90
C PRO A 115 -6.47 1.21 -2.75
N THR A 116 -6.17 2.47 -2.47
CA THR A 116 -6.66 3.62 -3.22
C THR A 116 -5.47 4.35 -3.84
N ARG A 117 -5.69 4.96 -5.01
CA ARG A 117 -4.66 5.78 -5.67
C ARG A 117 -4.03 6.80 -4.71
N GLU A 118 -4.87 7.47 -3.90
CA GLU A 118 -4.40 8.44 -2.93
C GLU A 118 -3.43 7.84 -1.90
N ASN A 119 -3.76 6.68 -1.33
CA ASN A 119 -2.90 6.05 -0.32
C ASN A 119 -1.64 5.46 -0.94
N LEU A 120 -1.74 4.85 -2.12
CA LEU A 120 -0.61 4.17 -2.76
C LEU A 120 0.46 5.15 -3.28
N HIS A 121 0.05 6.35 -3.71
CA HIS A 121 0.97 7.28 -4.39
C HIS A 121 1.26 8.58 -3.63
N TYR A 122 0.39 9.00 -2.69
CA TYR A 122 0.48 10.34 -2.10
C TYR A 122 0.47 10.36 -0.56
N ALA A 123 0.33 9.20 0.09
CA ALA A 123 0.33 9.13 1.54
C ALA A 123 1.53 8.35 2.07
N ARG A 124 2.09 8.79 3.21
CA ARG A 124 2.98 7.97 4.00
C ARG A 124 2.17 6.89 4.68
N ASP A 125 2.38 5.65 4.27
CA ASP A 125 1.72 4.47 4.79
C ASP A 125 2.70 3.27 4.81
N PHE A 126 2.33 2.21 5.54
CA PHE A 126 3.12 0.99 5.63
C PHE A 126 2.25 -0.25 5.41
N GLY A 127 2.87 -1.32 4.95
CA GLY A 127 2.30 -2.66 4.92
C GLY A 127 3.35 -3.68 5.32
N ILE A 128 2.91 -4.81 5.83
CA ILE A 128 3.76 -5.96 6.12
C ILE A 128 3.24 -7.15 5.31
N GLU A 129 4.13 -7.73 4.51
CA GLU A 129 3.96 -9.01 3.82
C GLU A 129 4.66 -10.10 4.63
N ILE A 130 3.96 -11.19 4.94
CA ILE A 130 4.43 -12.22 5.84
C ILE A 130 4.17 -13.59 5.24
N PHE A 131 5.23 -14.35 4.99
CA PHE A 131 5.12 -15.75 4.58
C PHE A 131 5.10 -16.65 5.83
N SER A 132 3.92 -16.87 6.37
CA SER A 132 3.69 -17.70 7.55
C SER A 132 2.30 -18.34 7.51
N PRO A 133 2.21 -19.66 7.31
CA PRO A 133 0.92 -20.36 7.39
C PRO A 133 0.20 -20.17 8.74
N ALA A 134 0.95 -20.03 9.84
CA ALA A 134 0.36 -19.81 11.15
C ALA A 134 -0.34 -18.44 11.24
N ILE A 135 0.33 -17.37 10.83
CA ILE A 135 -0.24 -16.02 10.83
C ILE A 135 -1.34 -15.89 9.77
N ALA A 136 -1.13 -16.40 8.57
CA ALA A 136 -2.16 -16.41 7.53
C ALA A 136 -3.41 -17.18 7.99
N GLY A 137 -3.22 -18.31 8.65
CA GLY A 137 -4.31 -19.11 9.24
C GLY A 137 -5.07 -18.37 10.34
N GLU A 138 -4.39 -17.62 11.19
CA GLU A 138 -5.06 -16.81 12.22
C GLU A 138 -5.85 -15.66 11.62
N ILE A 139 -5.27 -14.92 10.66
CA ILE A 139 -5.95 -13.86 9.94
C ILE A 139 -7.14 -14.42 9.16
N ASN A 140 -7.02 -15.62 8.58
CA ASN A 140 -8.14 -16.30 7.92
C ASN A 140 -9.25 -16.69 8.88
N ARG A 141 -8.93 -17.10 10.13
CA ARG A 141 -9.97 -17.31 11.14
C ARG A 141 -10.70 -16.03 11.52
N LEU A 142 -9.97 -14.92 11.67
CA LEU A 142 -10.56 -13.60 11.89
C LEU A 142 -11.47 -13.21 10.73
N PHE A 143 -10.97 -13.31 9.49
CA PHE A 143 -11.76 -13.04 8.29
C PHE A 143 -13.01 -13.91 8.21
N ALA A 144 -12.89 -15.21 8.47
CA ALA A 144 -14.02 -16.14 8.42
C ALA A 144 -15.07 -15.84 9.51
N ALA A 145 -14.64 -15.44 10.69
CA ALA A 145 -15.53 -15.00 11.76
C ALA A 145 -16.34 -13.77 11.33
N ASP A 146 -15.65 -12.75 10.80
CA ASP A 146 -16.28 -11.52 10.32
C ASP A 146 -17.14 -11.77 9.05
N TRP A 147 -16.69 -12.66 8.15
CA TRP A 147 -17.46 -13.09 6.97
C TRP A 147 -18.78 -13.76 7.32
N HIS A 148 -18.78 -14.57 8.37
CA HIS A 148 -19.96 -15.33 8.81
C HIS A 148 -20.71 -14.68 9.99
N ASN A 149 -20.30 -13.47 10.39
CA ASN A 149 -20.83 -12.77 11.55
C ASN A 149 -20.78 -13.64 12.82
N ARG A 150 -19.64 -14.23 13.11
CA ARG A 150 -19.39 -15.07 14.28
C ARG A 150 -18.39 -14.41 15.23
N PRO A 151 -18.45 -14.73 16.53
CA PRO A 151 -17.41 -14.28 17.46
C PRO A 151 -16.02 -14.76 17.03
N PHE A 152 -15.02 -13.92 17.27
CA PHE A 152 -13.60 -14.25 17.13
C PHE A 152 -12.92 -14.10 18.49
N THR A 153 -12.07 -15.07 18.85
CA THR A 153 -11.23 -15.00 20.03
C THR A 153 -9.80 -14.81 19.59
N ALA A 154 -9.19 -13.72 20.05
CA ALA A 154 -7.78 -13.44 19.76
C ALA A 154 -6.87 -14.28 20.68
N ASP A 155 -5.84 -14.86 20.11
CA ASP A 155 -4.79 -15.51 20.89
C ASP A 155 -3.89 -14.46 21.55
N HIS A 156 -3.70 -14.55 22.85
CA HIS A 156 -2.85 -13.62 23.58
C HIS A 156 -1.36 -13.78 23.24
N ALA A 157 -0.93 -14.97 22.86
CA ALA A 157 0.46 -15.25 22.45
C ALA A 157 0.74 -14.82 20.98
N SER A 158 -0.30 -14.61 20.20
CA SER A 158 -0.16 -14.17 18.79
C SER A 158 0.48 -12.80 18.67
N PRO A 159 1.25 -12.53 17.60
CA PRO A 159 1.72 -11.16 17.30
C PRO A 159 0.60 -10.21 16.88
N LEU A 160 -0.62 -10.70 16.64
CA LEU A 160 -1.74 -9.87 16.19
C LEU A 160 -2.36 -9.04 17.32
N LEU A 161 -2.63 -7.78 17.03
CA LEU A 161 -3.47 -6.89 17.82
C LEU A 161 -4.81 -6.72 17.10
N VAL A 162 -5.88 -7.25 17.70
CA VAL A 162 -7.22 -7.22 17.12
C VAL A 162 -8.14 -6.40 18.02
N SER A 163 -8.61 -5.27 17.50
CA SER A 163 -9.59 -4.45 18.23
C SER A 163 -11.01 -4.98 18.01
N PRO A 164 -11.89 -4.83 19.01
CA PRO A 164 -11.68 -4.30 20.36
C PRO A 164 -11.22 -5.36 21.39
N LEU A 165 -10.63 -6.49 20.97
CA LEU A 165 -10.41 -7.65 21.81
C LEU A 165 -9.18 -7.54 22.71
N ASN A 166 -7.98 -7.43 22.10
CA ASN A 166 -6.71 -7.44 22.84
C ASN A 166 -5.82 -6.23 22.57
N SER A 167 -6.19 -5.37 21.62
CA SER A 167 -5.29 -4.31 21.11
C SER A 167 -4.94 -3.27 22.17
N ARG A 168 -5.90 -2.79 22.97
CA ARG A 168 -5.62 -1.83 24.05
C ARG A 168 -4.61 -2.38 25.05
N GLN A 169 -4.85 -3.59 25.55
CA GLN A 169 -3.98 -4.20 26.54
C GLN A 169 -2.57 -4.38 25.97
N LYS A 170 -2.44 -5.03 24.82
CA LYS A 170 -1.14 -5.26 24.17
C LYS A 170 -0.39 -3.97 23.89
N MET A 171 -1.04 -2.95 23.33
CA MET A 171 -0.40 -1.66 23.08
C MET A 171 0.05 -0.98 24.37
N THR A 172 -0.79 -1.01 25.40
CA THR A 172 -0.45 -0.46 26.72
C THR A 172 0.76 -1.17 27.31
N ASP A 173 0.78 -2.51 27.28
CA ASP A 173 1.89 -3.31 27.81
C ASP A 173 3.21 -3.02 27.08
N LEU A 174 3.17 -2.94 25.73
CA LEU A 174 4.34 -2.60 24.94
C LEU A 174 4.89 -1.21 25.29
N LEU A 175 4.02 -0.19 25.40
CA LEU A 175 4.43 1.15 25.79
C LEU A 175 4.91 1.23 27.24
N GLN A 176 4.27 0.50 28.17
CA GLN A 176 4.69 0.44 29.58
C GLN A 176 6.08 -0.19 29.75
N ASN A 177 6.42 -1.16 28.93
CA ASN A 177 7.69 -1.86 28.98
C ASN A 177 8.80 -1.17 28.18
N ALA A 178 8.52 -0.07 27.47
CA ALA A 178 9.54 0.70 26.75
C ALA A 178 10.63 1.21 27.71
N THR A 179 11.89 1.05 27.31
CA THR A 179 13.08 1.35 28.14
C THR A 179 14.02 2.39 27.55
N SER A 180 14.03 2.55 26.22
CA SER A 180 15.02 3.42 25.56
C SER A 180 14.41 4.45 24.61
N SER A 181 13.32 4.14 23.89
CA SER A 181 12.70 5.09 22.96
C SER A 181 11.29 4.68 22.52
N ILE A 182 10.47 5.66 22.17
CA ILE A 182 9.17 5.46 21.56
C ILE A 182 9.05 6.40 20.35
N GLN A 183 8.81 5.83 19.16
CA GLN A 183 8.60 6.57 17.92
C GLN A 183 7.23 6.21 17.37
N ILE A 184 6.40 7.20 17.05
CA ILE A 184 5.03 7.01 16.60
C ILE A 184 4.81 7.80 15.31
N ALA A 185 4.32 7.13 14.27
CA ALA A 185 3.78 7.75 13.07
C ALA A 185 2.27 7.50 13.05
N ASP A 186 1.48 8.45 13.54
CA ASP A 186 0.02 8.36 13.62
C ASP A 186 -0.60 9.77 13.67
N ALA A 187 -1.32 10.16 12.62
CA ALA A 187 -2.01 11.44 12.54
C ALA A 187 -3.25 11.56 13.48
N ARG A 188 -3.54 10.54 14.27
CA ARG A 188 -4.73 10.49 15.14
C ARG A 188 -4.44 9.94 16.54
N LEU A 189 -3.26 10.18 17.07
CA LEU A 189 -2.91 9.90 18.46
C LEU A 189 -3.72 10.84 19.37
N GLN A 190 -4.80 10.33 19.95
CA GLN A 190 -5.76 11.11 20.72
C GLN A 190 -6.33 10.34 21.94
N ASP A 191 -5.92 9.09 22.16
CA ASP A 191 -6.39 8.34 23.34
C ASP A 191 -5.80 8.91 24.62
N PRO A 192 -6.63 9.39 25.58
CA PRO A 192 -6.13 10.07 26.78
C PRO A 192 -5.23 9.19 27.64
N ALA A 193 -5.52 7.88 27.74
CA ALA A 193 -4.71 6.96 28.54
C ALA A 193 -3.34 6.69 27.89
N ILE A 194 -3.32 6.52 26.57
CA ILE A 194 -2.06 6.37 25.82
C ILE A 194 -1.24 7.65 25.90
N VAL A 195 -1.84 8.82 25.68
CA VAL A 195 -1.12 10.12 25.78
C VAL A 195 -0.55 10.31 27.20
N ALA A 196 -1.32 10.03 28.25
CA ALA A 196 -0.84 10.13 29.64
C ALA A 196 0.34 9.17 29.90
N LEU A 197 0.29 7.95 29.35
CA LEU A 197 1.38 6.98 29.44
C LEU A 197 2.65 7.48 28.72
N LEU A 198 2.52 8.04 27.53
CA LEU A 198 3.63 8.62 26.78
C LEU A 198 4.28 9.80 27.51
N VAL A 199 3.48 10.68 28.11
CA VAL A 199 3.98 11.76 28.99
C VAL A 199 4.75 11.21 30.19
N LYS A 200 4.21 10.18 30.85
CA LYS A 200 4.90 9.51 31.96
C LYS A 200 6.26 8.95 31.51
N LYS A 201 6.32 8.33 30.35
CA LYS A 201 7.58 7.80 29.77
C LYS A 201 8.55 8.93 29.45
N ALA A 202 8.11 10.00 28.81
CA ALA A 202 8.94 11.17 28.52
C ALA A 202 9.52 11.79 29.79
N ARG A 203 8.70 11.97 30.84
CA ARG A 203 9.16 12.47 32.16
C ARG A 203 10.14 11.53 32.86
N SER A 204 10.11 10.23 32.57
CA SER A 204 11.12 9.28 33.08
C SER A 204 12.39 9.22 32.25
N GLY A 205 12.56 10.12 31.27
CA GLY A 205 13.78 10.23 30.46
C GLY A 205 13.77 9.38 29.18
N ILE A 206 12.66 8.70 28.84
CA ILE A 206 12.55 7.94 27.60
C ILE A 206 12.11 8.89 26.49
N PRO A 207 12.88 9.09 25.40
CA PRO A 207 12.49 9.95 24.29
C PRO A 207 11.21 9.45 23.63
N VAL A 208 10.20 10.32 23.53
CA VAL A 208 8.94 10.07 22.81
C VAL A 208 8.86 11.04 21.64
N ARG A 209 8.87 10.50 20.42
CA ARG A 209 8.79 11.27 19.18
C ARG A 209 7.56 10.88 18.38
N VAL A 210 6.78 11.87 17.95
CA VAL A 210 5.54 11.67 17.19
C VAL A 210 5.59 12.42 15.87
N LEU A 211 5.43 11.69 14.78
CA LEU A 211 5.09 12.22 13.46
C LEU A 211 3.57 12.24 13.32
N GLY A 212 3.00 13.40 13.00
CA GLY A 212 1.57 13.61 12.87
C GLY A 212 1.20 14.59 11.76
N ASP A 213 -0.03 15.08 11.78
CA ASP A 213 -0.45 16.24 11.00
C ASP A 213 -0.33 17.54 11.81
N GLU A 214 -0.37 18.69 11.14
CA GLU A 214 -0.19 20.00 11.81
C GLU A 214 -1.23 20.27 12.89
N GLN A 215 -2.48 19.82 12.70
CA GLN A 215 -3.57 20.05 13.66
C GLN A 215 -3.34 19.25 14.95
N GLN A 216 -2.75 18.08 14.85
CA GLN A 216 -2.44 17.24 16.02
C GLN A 216 -1.36 17.86 16.91
N GLY A 217 -0.37 18.51 16.31
CA GLY A 217 0.75 19.09 17.06
C GLY A 217 0.35 20.08 18.14
N SER A 218 -0.72 20.84 17.90
CA SER A 218 -1.25 21.80 18.87
C SER A 218 -1.97 21.17 20.06
N THR A 219 -2.28 19.88 20.02
CA THR A 219 -3.07 19.17 21.05
C THR A 219 -2.21 18.23 21.90
N LEU A 220 -0.97 17.96 21.52
CA LEU A 220 -0.08 17.07 22.27
C LEU A 220 0.66 17.81 23.38
N PRO A 221 0.86 17.18 24.57
CA PRO A 221 1.67 17.73 25.64
C PRO A 221 3.10 18.03 25.23
N ALA A 222 3.69 19.09 25.81
CA ALA A 222 5.05 19.58 25.48
C ALA A 222 6.16 18.58 25.76
N GLU A 223 5.94 17.59 26.60
CA GLU A 223 6.89 16.51 26.89
C GLU A 223 7.09 15.55 25.70
N ILE A 224 6.15 15.53 24.76
CA ILE A 224 6.19 14.70 23.56
C ILE A 224 6.79 15.52 22.42
N ALA A 225 7.93 15.10 21.91
CA ALA A 225 8.52 15.74 20.74
C ALA A 225 7.64 15.45 19.52
N PHE A 226 7.17 16.50 18.84
CA PHE A 226 6.27 16.41 17.71
C PHE A 226 6.84 17.04 16.44
N ARG A 227 6.59 16.41 15.31
CA ARG A 227 6.80 17.01 13.98
C ARG A 227 5.68 16.64 13.03
N ALA A 228 5.22 17.61 12.25
CA ALA A 228 4.32 17.37 11.14
C ALA A 228 5.09 16.78 9.95
N VAL A 229 4.50 15.79 9.27
CA VAL A 229 5.05 15.24 8.02
C VAL A 229 4.81 16.24 6.90
N ALA A 230 5.89 16.71 6.28
CA ALA A 230 5.83 17.83 5.33
C ALA A 230 5.52 17.43 3.89
N ARG A 231 6.01 16.25 3.46
CA ARG A 231 5.99 15.86 2.04
C ARG A 231 4.77 15.06 1.64
N TYR A 232 4.24 14.27 2.55
CA TYR A 232 3.16 13.34 2.28
C TYR A 232 2.01 13.54 3.26
N ARG A 233 0.80 13.24 2.85
CA ARG A 233 -0.28 13.08 3.82
C ARG A 233 0.04 11.89 4.73
N LEU A 234 0.19 12.13 6.02
CA LEU A 234 0.42 11.04 6.95
C LEU A 234 -0.88 10.24 7.15
N HIS A 235 -0.85 8.97 6.80
CA HIS A 235 -1.95 8.04 7.06
C HIS A 235 -1.45 6.77 7.76
N ALA A 236 -0.15 6.61 7.93
CA ALA A 236 0.48 5.52 8.66
C ALA A 236 -0.06 5.38 10.10
N LYS A 237 -0.02 4.16 10.62
CA LYS A 237 -0.21 3.79 12.01
C LYS A 237 0.91 2.81 12.34
N CYS A 238 2.00 3.38 12.82
CA CYS A 238 3.21 2.66 13.15
C CYS A 238 3.76 3.18 14.48
N THR A 239 4.07 2.25 15.38
CA THR A 239 4.75 2.57 16.65
C THR A 239 6.00 1.71 16.73
N ILE A 240 7.18 2.32 16.87
CA ILE A 240 8.45 1.64 17.07
C ILE A 240 8.88 1.85 18.53
N ILE A 241 9.19 0.76 19.21
CA ILE A 241 9.50 0.74 20.63
C ILE A 241 10.91 0.17 20.80
N ASP A 242 11.77 0.94 21.45
CA ASP A 242 13.17 0.59 21.76
C ASP A 242 14.01 0.19 20.53
N GLY A 243 13.56 0.54 19.31
CA GLY A 243 14.17 0.09 18.07
C GLY A 243 14.12 -1.43 17.85
N SER A 244 13.48 -2.19 18.74
CA SER A 244 13.44 -3.66 18.76
C SER A 244 12.08 -4.26 18.46
N THR A 245 11.01 -3.48 18.52
CA THR A 245 9.65 -3.93 18.22
C THR A 245 8.89 -2.82 17.51
N ALA A 246 8.14 -3.18 16.47
CA ALA A 246 7.21 -2.27 15.83
C ALA A 246 5.79 -2.83 15.84
N VAL A 247 4.79 -1.95 15.94
CA VAL A 247 3.36 -2.26 15.74
C VAL A 247 2.91 -1.55 14.48
N ILE A 248 2.40 -2.30 13.50
CA ILE A 248 1.97 -1.79 12.20
C ILE A 248 0.58 -2.32 11.86
N GLY A 249 -0.31 -1.49 11.36
CA GLY A 249 -1.63 -1.92 10.90
C GLY A 249 -2.65 -0.79 10.79
N SER A 250 -3.92 -1.13 10.90
CA SER A 250 -4.99 -0.15 10.69
C SER A 250 -5.34 0.70 11.89
N MET A 251 -4.84 0.34 13.07
CA MET A 251 -5.25 0.88 14.37
C MET A 251 -4.57 2.21 14.68
N ASN A 252 -5.33 3.30 14.71
CA ASN A 252 -4.85 4.56 15.29
C ASN A 252 -4.83 4.48 16.83
N LEU A 253 -3.97 5.25 17.46
CA LEU A 253 -3.91 5.40 18.92
C LEU A 253 -4.99 6.37 19.43
N ARG A 254 -6.24 5.99 19.20
CA ARG A 254 -7.43 6.68 19.69
C ARG A 254 -8.45 5.69 20.24
N THR A 255 -9.25 6.09 21.20
CA THR A 255 -10.23 5.24 21.92
C THR A 255 -11.13 4.46 20.97
N GLU A 256 -11.61 5.10 19.89
CA GLU A 256 -12.50 4.44 18.95
C GLU A 256 -11.83 3.27 18.19
N SER A 257 -10.55 3.41 17.82
CA SER A 257 -9.81 2.34 17.15
C SER A 257 -9.38 1.24 18.13
N LEU A 258 -9.06 1.59 19.37
CA LEU A 258 -8.65 0.62 20.38
C LEU A 258 -9.82 -0.22 20.94
N ASP A 259 -11.01 0.41 21.14
CA ASP A 259 -12.06 -0.20 21.95
C ASP A 259 -13.39 -0.45 21.22
N ARG A 260 -13.58 0.08 20.01
CA ARG A 260 -14.89 0.06 19.37
C ARG A 260 -14.90 -0.44 17.94
N ARG A 261 -13.82 -0.22 17.19
CA ARG A 261 -13.71 -0.64 15.80
C ARG A 261 -13.06 -2.00 15.69
N ARG A 262 -13.40 -2.72 14.64
CA ARG A 262 -12.60 -3.87 14.21
C ARG A 262 -11.38 -3.34 13.46
N GLU A 263 -10.22 -3.43 14.10
CA GLU A 263 -8.92 -3.08 13.54
C GLU A 263 -7.99 -4.28 13.65
N LEU A 264 -6.95 -4.29 12.83
CA LEU A 264 -5.90 -5.31 12.85
C LEU A 264 -4.54 -4.63 12.75
N SER A 265 -3.67 -4.95 13.66
CA SER A 265 -2.24 -4.62 13.62
C SER A 265 -1.41 -5.84 13.98
N ILE A 266 -0.13 -5.79 13.70
CA ILE A 266 0.82 -6.86 14.00
C ILE A 266 2.06 -6.29 14.67
N THR A 267 2.62 -7.01 15.64
CA THR A 267 3.97 -6.76 16.16
C THR A 267 5.01 -7.39 15.26
N VAL A 268 6.09 -6.68 15.01
CA VAL A 268 7.23 -7.09 14.19
C VAL A 268 8.50 -6.84 14.99
N ASP A 269 9.37 -7.84 15.07
CA ASP A 269 10.67 -7.82 15.74
C ASP A 269 11.85 -8.18 14.79
N ASP A 270 11.59 -8.31 13.50
CA ASP A 270 12.60 -8.56 12.48
C ASP A 270 13.55 -7.35 12.35
N THR A 271 14.84 -7.61 12.53
CA THR A 271 15.87 -6.55 12.56
C THR A 271 15.94 -5.77 11.25
N ALA A 272 15.80 -6.42 10.09
CA ALA A 272 15.90 -5.73 8.81
C ALA A 272 14.68 -4.82 8.58
N ILE A 273 13.49 -5.27 8.96
CA ILE A 273 12.27 -4.47 8.92
C ILE A 273 12.37 -3.26 9.86
N LEU A 274 12.84 -3.47 11.08
CA LEU A 274 13.02 -2.40 12.07
C LEU A 274 14.03 -1.36 11.59
N GLN A 275 15.14 -1.77 10.97
CA GLN A 275 16.12 -0.85 10.38
C GLN A 275 15.48 -0.01 9.26
N GLN A 276 14.69 -0.61 8.37
CA GLN A 276 13.99 0.10 7.30
C GLN A 276 12.96 1.10 7.86
N LEU A 277 12.15 0.67 8.83
CA LEU A 277 11.17 1.54 9.49
C LEU A 277 11.82 2.74 10.18
N ASN A 278 12.92 2.50 10.92
CA ASN A 278 13.67 3.56 11.57
C ASN A 278 14.26 4.54 10.53
N ALA A 279 14.84 4.04 9.44
CA ALA A 279 15.36 4.88 8.37
C ALA A 279 14.28 5.77 7.75
N VAL A 280 13.10 5.23 7.49
CA VAL A 280 11.96 6.00 6.98
C VAL A 280 11.48 7.03 8.01
N PHE A 281 11.34 6.63 9.28
CA PHE A 281 10.94 7.54 10.35
C PHE A 281 11.92 8.71 10.50
N GLU A 282 13.25 8.44 10.56
CA GLU A 282 14.26 9.47 10.66
C GLU A 282 14.26 10.40 9.43
N SER A 283 14.13 9.84 8.23
CA SER A 283 14.02 10.64 7.01
C SER A 283 12.82 11.58 7.03
N ASP A 284 11.65 11.11 7.50
CA ASP A 284 10.46 11.95 7.62
C ASP A 284 10.57 12.93 8.80
N TRP A 285 11.30 12.55 9.86
CA TRP A 285 11.57 13.40 11.03
C TRP A 285 12.51 14.55 10.72
N GLU A 286 13.57 14.32 9.96
CA GLU A 286 14.58 15.33 9.65
C GLU A 286 14.13 16.37 8.62
N ARG A 287 13.20 15.99 7.73
CA ARG A 287 12.67 16.88 6.70
C ARG A 287 11.82 17.97 7.32
N ARG A 288 12.35 19.20 7.36
CA ARG A 288 11.57 20.37 7.79
C ARG A 288 10.44 20.64 6.82
N ALA A 289 9.21 20.87 7.33
CA ALA A 289 8.18 21.54 6.55
C ALA A 289 8.77 22.86 6.00
N PRO A 290 8.59 23.19 4.72
CA PRO A 290 8.88 24.56 4.28
C PRO A 290 8.07 25.49 5.19
N ARG A 291 8.72 26.56 5.70
CA ARG A 291 8.06 27.55 6.55
C ARG A 291 6.76 27.96 5.86
N SER A 292 5.67 27.87 6.58
CA SER A 292 4.33 28.09 6.09
C SER A 292 4.18 29.48 5.47
N ASP A 293 4.09 29.52 4.15
CA ASP A 293 3.25 30.49 3.46
C ASP A 293 2.67 29.71 2.26
N ASN A 294 1.47 29.15 2.45
CA ASN A 294 0.62 28.58 1.39
C ASN A 294 0.69 27.10 0.99
N VAL A 295 1.32 26.17 1.72
CA VAL A 295 1.35 24.75 1.28
C VAL A 295 0.00 24.06 1.45
N THR A 296 -0.73 24.33 2.54
CA THR A 296 -2.07 23.73 2.79
C THR A 296 -3.08 24.18 1.73
N THR A 297 -2.99 25.42 1.29
CA THR A 297 -3.89 25.97 0.27
C THR A 297 -3.52 25.44 -1.13
N GLN A 298 -2.26 25.12 -1.41
CA GLN A 298 -1.83 24.53 -2.67
C GLN A 298 -2.19 23.05 -2.77
N ILE A 299 -2.04 22.26 -1.69
CA ILE A 299 -2.42 20.85 -1.68
C ILE A 299 -3.95 20.69 -1.80
N LEU A 300 -4.74 21.53 -1.11
CA LEU A 300 -6.20 21.50 -1.21
C LEU A 300 -6.72 22.10 -2.55
N ARG A 301 -5.96 22.98 -3.21
CA ARG A 301 -6.29 23.48 -4.56
C ARG A 301 -5.89 22.53 -5.69
N ALA A 302 -5.00 21.58 -5.42
CA ALA A 302 -4.61 20.56 -6.40
C ALA A 302 -5.65 19.45 -6.62
N PHE A 303 -6.73 19.42 -5.82
CA PHE A 303 -7.80 18.43 -5.94
C PHE A 303 -9.18 19.10 -5.96
N PRO A 304 -9.62 19.66 -7.11
CA PRO A 304 -11.02 20.04 -7.26
C PRO A 304 -11.91 18.78 -7.33
N PRO A 305 -13.15 18.84 -6.82
CA PRO A 305 -14.06 17.69 -6.80
C PRO A 305 -14.60 17.26 -8.16
N SER A 306 -14.15 17.83 -9.25
CA SER A 306 -14.49 17.41 -10.62
C SER A 306 -13.33 17.71 -11.54
N CYS A 307 -12.86 16.70 -12.25
CA CYS A 307 -11.78 16.78 -13.21
C CYS A 307 -12.12 17.75 -14.36
N PRO A 308 -11.33 18.77 -14.59
CA PRO A 308 -11.10 19.28 -15.92
C PRO A 308 -9.65 19.07 -16.35
N GLU A 309 -9.47 19.02 -17.66
CA GLU A 309 -8.28 18.77 -18.44
C GLU A 309 -6.95 19.30 -17.88
N ALA A 310 -5.97 18.39 -17.99
CA ALA A 310 -4.51 18.57 -18.06
C ALA A 310 -3.91 19.95 -17.73
N ALA A 311 -3.24 19.99 -16.56
CA ALA A 311 -2.09 20.86 -16.35
C ALA A 311 -0.89 19.97 -16.00
N GLU A 312 0.19 20.14 -16.73
CA GLU A 312 1.46 19.46 -16.60
C GLU A 312 2.02 19.59 -15.17
N SER A 313 1.88 18.54 -14.37
CA SER A 313 2.69 18.33 -13.16
C SER A 313 3.39 17.00 -13.32
N ALA A 314 4.71 16.98 -13.08
CA ALA A 314 5.57 15.82 -13.22
C ALA A 314 5.00 14.63 -12.40
N THR A 315 4.28 13.76 -13.09
CA THR A 315 3.95 12.42 -12.61
C THR A 315 5.24 11.62 -12.66
N PRO A 316 5.52 10.72 -11.69
CA PRO A 316 6.66 9.84 -11.80
C PRO A 316 6.56 9.10 -13.13
N GLY A 317 7.55 9.31 -13.99
CA GLY A 317 7.67 8.68 -15.30
C GLY A 317 8.28 7.30 -15.13
N PHE A 318 8.11 6.48 -16.14
CA PHE A 318 8.90 5.25 -16.28
C PHE A 318 10.07 5.52 -17.21
N VAL A 319 11.14 4.73 -17.08
CA VAL A 319 12.27 4.76 -17.98
C VAL A 319 12.57 3.33 -18.47
N LEU A 320 12.75 3.18 -19.76
CA LEU A 320 13.32 1.97 -20.36
C LEU A 320 14.84 2.11 -20.39
N ILE A 321 15.56 1.18 -19.77
CA ILE A 321 17.01 1.14 -19.81
C ILE A 321 17.45 -0.11 -20.59
N SER A 322 18.23 0.09 -21.66
CA SER A 322 18.80 -1.05 -22.39
C SER A 322 19.71 -1.87 -21.48
N ARG A 323 19.56 -3.20 -21.52
CA ARG A 323 20.43 -4.13 -20.80
C ARG A 323 21.83 -4.22 -21.40
N ASN A 324 21.95 -3.93 -22.69
CA ASN A 324 23.23 -3.96 -23.40
C ASN A 324 24.01 -2.66 -23.27
N ASN A 325 23.31 -1.54 -23.02
CA ASN A 325 23.93 -0.22 -22.85
C ASN A 325 23.17 0.60 -21.80
N ALA A 326 23.65 0.60 -20.57
CA ALA A 326 23.00 1.32 -19.47
C ALA A 326 22.93 2.87 -19.66
N LEU A 327 23.66 3.42 -20.62
CA LEU A 327 23.56 4.83 -20.99
C LEU A 327 22.36 5.10 -21.92
N LEU A 328 21.83 4.07 -22.58
CA LEU A 328 20.65 4.18 -23.44
C LEU A 328 19.40 4.10 -22.57
N ARG A 329 18.80 5.29 -22.35
CA ARG A 329 17.62 5.45 -21.51
C ARG A 329 16.54 6.19 -22.27
N HIS A 330 15.32 5.64 -22.28
CA HIS A 330 14.16 6.26 -22.91
C HIS A 330 13.09 6.52 -21.86
N ALA A 331 12.77 7.81 -21.66
CA ALA A 331 11.69 8.20 -20.75
C ALA A 331 10.34 7.78 -21.35
N ILE A 332 9.51 7.16 -20.53
CA ILE A 332 8.11 6.88 -20.83
C ILE A 332 7.27 7.92 -20.10
N ASN A 333 6.76 8.87 -20.86
CA ASN A 333 5.92 9.95 -20.35
C ASN A 333 4.43 9.58 -20.41
N ASN A 334 3.60 10.34 -19.70
CA ASN A 334 2.14 10.17 -19.81
C ASN A 334 1.68 10.27 -21.27
N GLY A 335 0.79 9.38 -21.67
CA GLY A 335 0.32 9.21 -23.03
C GLY A 335 0.89 7.97 -23.70
N MET A 336 1.09 8.04 -25.01
CA MET A 336 1.60 6.92 -25.80
C MET A 336 3.05 7.17 -26.20
N THR A 337 3.88 6.14 -26.02
CA THR A 337 5.28 6.07 -26.48
C THR A 337 5.38 4.95 -27.51
N THR A 338 5.76 5.26 -28.72
CA THR A 338 5.94 4.30 -29.82
C THR A 338 7.35 3.73 -29.83
N ILE A 339 7.47 2.46 -30.16
CA ILE A 339 8.74 1.72 -30.21
C ILE A 339 8.87 1.03 -31.56
N GLY A 340 10.00 1.19 -32.20
CA GLY A 340 10.26 0.52 -33.48
C GLY A 340 11.54 0.96 -34.15
N ARG A 341 11.80 0.41 -35.34
CA ARG A 341 13.03 0.70 -36.10
C ARG A 341 12.94 2.00 -36.92
N ALA A 342 11.75 2.47 -37.23
CA ALA A 342 11.56 3.71 -37.97
C ALA A 342 11.92 4.93 -37.13
N GLU A 343 12.52 5.95 -37.72
CA GLU A 343 12.99 7.17 -37.03
C GLU A 343 11.85 7.99 -36.43
N GLU A 344 10.62 7.76 -36.89
CA GLU A 344 9.42 8.44 -36.42
C GLU A 344 8.90 7.91 -35.06
N ASN A 345 9.49 6.82 -34.53
CA ASN A 345 9.12 6.32 -33.21
C ASN A 345 9.77 7.16 -32.10
N ASP A 346 9.11 7.24 -30.96
CA ASP A 346 9.64 7.87 -29.74
C ASP A 346 10.88 7.12 -29.22
N VAL A 347 10.87 5.78 -29.34
CA VAL A 347 11.98 4.89 -29.00
C VAL A 347 12.43 4.18 -30.28
N VAL A 348 13.53 4.67 -30.84
CA VAL A 348 14.10 4.09 -32.05
C VAL A 348 15.09 2.97 -31.68
N ILE A 349 14.82 1.75 -32.16
CA ILE A 349 15.70 0.60 -31.98
C ILE A 349 16.28 0.21 -33.34
N SER A 350 17.56 0.51 -33.55
CA SER A 350 18.26 0.30 -34.83
C SER A 350 18.66 -1.17 -35.05
N ASP A 351 17.72 -2.09 -34.87
CA ASP A 351 17.90 -3.54 -35.11
C ASP A 351 17.02 -3.97 -36.30
N PRO A 352 17.56 -4.61 -37.34
CA PRO A 352 16.79 -5.05 -38.50
C PRO A 352 15.69 -6.08 -38.16
N LEU A 353 15.78 -6.79 -37.03
CA LEU A 353 14.78 -7.70 -36.54
C LEU A 353 13.61 -7.01 -35.82
N VAL A 354 13.74 -5.72 -35.52
CA VAL A 354 12.65 -4.88 -34.97
C VAL A 354 11.83 -4.30 -36.13
N SER A 355 10.51 -4.47 -36.08
CA SER A 355 9.59 -3.90 -37.07
C SER A 355 9.66 -2.38 -37.11
N ARG A 356 9.32 -1.76 -38.23
CA ARG A 356 9.31 -0.28 -38.38
C ARG A 356 8.48 0.39 -37.28
N TYR A 357 7.30 -0.12 -37.04
CA TYR A 357 6.43 0.17 -35.89
C TYR A 357 6.22 -1.16 -35.21
N HIS A 358 6.84 -1.36 -34.04
CA HIS A 358 6.91 -2.69 -33.40
C HIS A 358 5.94 -2.82 -32.27
N ALA A 359 5.95 -1.86 -31.37
CA ALA A 359 5.13 -1.85 -30.18
C ALA A 359 4.79 -0.42 -29.75
N ARG A 360 3.85 -0.30 -28.85
CA ARG A 360 3.58 0.95 -28.13
C ARG A 360 3.49 0.70 -26.65
N VAL A 361 4.02 1.61 -25.87
CA VAL A 361 3.81 1.70 -24.43
C VAL A 361 2.83 2.84 -24.18
N ALA A 362 1.76 2.54 -23.45
CA ALA A 362 0.85 3.57 -22.97
C ALA A 362 1.07 3.75 -21.47
N LEU A 363 1.26 5.00 -21.03
CA LEU A 363 1.31 5.38 -19.64
C LEU A 363 0.14 6.32 -19.35
N ASP A 364 -0.79 5.86 -18.54
CA ASP A 364 -1.92 6.67 -18.08
C ASP A 364 -2.05 6.53 -16.57
N VAL A 365 -1.90 7.65 -15.88
CA VAL A 365 -2.03 7.78 -14.41
C VAL A 365 -1.26 6.68 -13.64
N GLY A 366 0.00 6.43 -14.05
CA GLY A 366 0.86 5.42 -13.44
C GLY A 366 0.61 3.98 -13.91
N ILE A 367 -0.34 3.75 -14.83
CA ILE A 367 -0.56 2.47 -15.49
C ILE A 367 0.27 2.42 -16.75
N CYS A 368 1.22 1.50 -16.78
CA CYS A 368 2.07 1.28 -17.94
C CYS A 368 1.65 -0.01 -18.65
N THR A 369 1.32 0.07 -19.93
CA THR A 369 0.95 -1.10 -20.74
C THR A 369 1.78 -1.18 -22.00
N LEU A 370 2.06 -2.40 -22.48
CA LEU A 370 2.72 -2.68 -23.75
C LEU A 370 1.73 -3.36 -24.69
N THR A 371 1.63 -2.87 -25.91
CA THR A 371 0.87 -3.50 -26.97
C THR A 371 1.81 -3.78 -28.14
N ASP A 372 1.84 -5.01 -28.63
CA ASP A 372 2.49 -5.36 -29.90
C ASP A 372 1.65 -4.85 -31.07
N LEU A 373 2.31 -4.24 -32.06
CA LEU A 373 1.64 -3.67 -33.24
C LEU A 373 1.73 -4.62 -34.45
N ASP A 374 1.43 -5.88 -34.25
CA ASP A 374 1.57 -6.97 -35.24
C ASP A 374 3.00 -7.05 -35.78
N SER A 375 3.96 -6.98 -34.89
CA SER A 375 5.37 -7.02 -35.24
C SER A 375 5.80 -8.40 -35.77
N GLY A 376 6.77 -8.44 -36.69
CA GLY A 376 7.19 -9.68 -37.34
C GLY A 376 7.74 -10.74 -36.36
N ASN A 377 8.50 -10.30 -35.36
CA ASN A 377 9.13 -11.20 -34.37
C ASN A 377 8.39 -11.24 -33.03
N GLY A 378 7.42 -10.34 -32.81
CA GLY A 378 6.67 -10.24 -31.56
C GLY A 378 7.39 -9.50 -30.46
N SER A 379 6.60 -8.98 -29.52
CA SER A 379 7.07 -8.36 -28.28
C SER A 379 7.00 -9.38 -27.13
N PHE A 380 7.94 -9.31 -26.20
CA PHE A 380 8.03 -10.23 -25.06
C PHE A 380 8.17 -9.44 -23.77
N VAL A 381 7.54 -9.93 -22.72
CA VAL A 381 7.67 -9.43 -21.34
C VAL A 381 8.16 -10.59 -20.47
N ASN A 382 9.30 -10.42 -19.82
CA ASN A 382 9.93 -11.44 -18.96
C ASN A 382 10.11 -12.80 -19.67
N GLY A 383 10.39 -12.78 -20.98
CA GLY A 383 10.58 -13.97 -21.80
C GLY A 383 9.29 -14.56 -22.41
N GLU A 384 8.12 -14.12 -22.00
CA GLU A 384 6.83 -14.56 -22.56
C GLU A 384 6.40 -13.66 -23.70
N ARG A 385 6.02 -14.26 -24.85
CA ARG A 385 5.45 -13.51 -25.97
C ARG A 385 4.07 -12.95 -25.59
N ILE A 386 3.86 -11.65 -25.80
CA ILE A 386 2.56 -11.05 -25.54
C ILE A 386 1.60 -11.22 -26.71
N THR A 387 0.33 -11.40 -26.39
CA THR A 387 -0.79 -11.36 -27.31
C THR A 387 -1.77 -10.30 -26.85
N GLY A 388 -1.86 -9.19 -27.57
CA GLY A 388 -2.66 -8.03 -27.18
C GLY A 388 -1.94 -7.09 -26.21
N GLU A 389 -2.69 -6.42 -25.37
CA GLU A 389 -2.17 -5.46 -24.39
C GLU A 389 -1.68 -6.16 -23.12
N LYS A 390 -0.46 -5.92 -22.72
CA LYS A 390 0.18 -6.48 -21.51
C LYS A 390 0.55 -5.35 -20.55
N TRP A 391 0.17 -5.48 -19.32
CA TRP A 391 0.57 -4.56 -18.26
C TRP A 391 2.03 -4.75 -17.89
N LEU A 392 2.69 -3.61 -17.70
CA LEU A 392 4.10 -3.55 -17.33
C LEU A 392 4.26 -3.10 -15.88
N ARG A 393 5.32 -3.59 -15.27
CA ARG A 393 5.72 -3.29 -13.89
C ARG A 393 7.17 -2.84 -13.85
N PRO A 394 7.57 -1.97 -12.94
CA PRO A 394 8.99 -1.73 -12.68
C PRO A 394 9.73 -3.04 -12.45
N GLY A 395 10.84 -3.19 -13.13
CA GLY A 395 11.63 -4.42 -13.13
C GLY A 395 11.34 -5.38 -14.28
N ASP A 396 10.20 -5.21 -15.00
CA ASP A 396 9.92 -6.03 -16.18
C ASP A 396 10.99 -5.85 -17.26
N VAL A 397 11.30 -6.95 -17.92
CA VAL A 397 12.24 -7.02 -19.04
C VAL A 397 11.44 -7.11 -20.32
N LEU A 398 11.53 -6.09 -21.16
CA LEU A 398 10.89 -6.02 -22.47
C LEU A 398 11.91 -6.43 -23.53
N ARG A 399 11.52 -7.32 -24.45
CA ARG A 399 12.36 -7.75 -25.54
C ARG A 399 11.59 -7.61 -26.85
N PHE A 400 12.25 -6.97 -27.84
CA PHE A 400 11.70 -6.69 -29.18
C PHE A 400 12.46 -7.42 -30.29
N SER A 401 13.66 -7.95 -29.97
CA SER A 401 14.47 -8.81 -30.83
C SER A 401 15.34 -9.71 -29.94
N GLU A 402 16.12 -10.61 -30.52
CA GLU A 402 17.05 -11.44 -29.75
C GLU A 402 18.20 -10.64 -29.14
N SER A 403 18.53 -9.48 -29.72
CA SER A 403 19.67 -8.63 -29.33
C SER A 403 19.25 -7.45 -28.43
N GLU A 404 17.98 -7.08 -28.38
CA GLU A 404 17.54 -5.84 -27.71
C GLU A 404 16.52 -6.09 -26.60
N GLU A 405 17.05 -6.00 -25.37
CA GLU A 405 16.25 -6.09 -24.12
C GLU A 405 16.34 -4.78 -23.34
N PHE A 406 15.22 -4.37 -22.78
CA PHE A 406 15.09 -3.17 -21.93
C PHE A 406 14.52 -3.57 -20.59
N ARG A 407 15.01 -2.94 -19.51
CA ARG A 407 14.38 -3.03 -18.20
C ARG A 407 13.54 -1.76 -17.97
N LEU A 408 12.29 -1.95 -17.58
CA LEU A 408 11.42 -0.87 -17.15
C LEU A 408 11.72 -0.51 -15.70
N LEU A 409 12.01 0.76 -15.43
CA LEU A 409 12.17 1.29 -14.08
C LEU A 409 11.22 2.47 -13.87
N GLU A 410 10.74 2.64 -12.64
CA GLU A 410 10.01 3.82 -12.19
C GLU A 410 11.02 4.89 -11.74
N VAL A 411 10.81 6.16 -12.11
CA VAL A 411 11.74 7.28 -11.85
C VAL A 411 11.17 8.22 -10.79
#